data_725f2a6b25375cc0b52059c123f4cb93
#
_entry.id   725f2a6b25375cc0b52059c123f4cb93
#
_cell.length_a   1.000
_cell.length_b   1.000
_cell.length_c   1.000
_cell.angle_alpha   90.00
_cell.angle_beta   90.00
_cell.angle_gamma   90.00
#
_symmetry.space_group_name_H-M   'P 1'
#
loop_
_entity.id
_entity.type
_entity.pdbx_description
1 polymer ?
#
loop_
_entity_poly.entity_id
_entity_poly.type
_entity_poly.pdbx_seq_one_letter_code
_entity_poly.pdbx_strand_id
1 'polypeptide(L)'
;MNPDVLRNYLSKYRTNRRDTLRMAGAAGAVVVASSAGVQPASAETGNGSPAGTDSGGDFDDKPFDYADPANLADWAPSRYGAGDQRGAFNEVTAAKTAAALSVLKPGKPVRTYNLGELMWNGFPAFKTDPRRIHEQRLTIAGYQPPPGFLEAGGVLMTTEPLGANKLSYHEERFAAELSPLHPVPLASTFQIATQTDNLGHIGAGEYYYNGFRGPDFAAAHGVTKLGNEHMGPIATRGVLLDILGMKLAEGKTGDLAEPASNGKPLLRENYRITVEDIKAAMKFGGIGRISPGDVVLFRTGWNQLLARRDAGDILRWEAPNGMPGIYLREARWLAQFRPAVIGSDTWALEVLGNPVNDNGSAFPVHQELLMRNGIRIGESYVLDGPADDRVYEFVFAVTPQFSEGATAGNTPPLALGQPRRH
;
A
#
# COMPACT_ATOMS: atom_id res chain seq x y z
N MET A 1 -4.80 4.42 18.63
CA MET A 1 -6.21 4.85 18.34
C MET A 1 -7.14 4.00 19.18
N ASN A 2 -8.02 4.62 19.97
CA ASN A 2 -9.01 3.87 20.75
C ASN A 2 -9.89 3.08 19.75
N PRO A 3 -9.99 1.74 19.86
CA PRO A 3 -10.81 0.90 18.98
C PRO A 3 -12.27 1.37 18.88
N ASP A 4 -12.76 2.04 19.92
CA ASP A 4 -14.12 2.54 19.96
C ASP A 4 -14.34 3.79 19.08
N VAL A 5 -13.30 4.57 18.82
CA VAL A 5 -13.38 5.74 17.91
C VAL A 5 -13.54 5.27 16.47
N LEU A 6 -12.79 4.26 16.06
CA LEU A 6 -12.95 3.66 14.73
C LEU A 6 -14.28 2.92 14.59
N ARG A 7 -14.71 2.20 15.64
CA ARG A 7 -16.00 1.53 15.67
C ARG A 7 -17.16 2.52 15.59
N ASN A 8 -17.08 3.67 16.26
CA ASN A 8 -18.07 4.75 16.17
C ASN A 8 -18.05 5.44 14.80
N TYR A 9 -16.88 5.62 14.18
CA TYR A 9 -16.77 6.15 12.83
C TYR A 9 -17.43 5.22 11.80
N LEU A 10 -17.12 3.93 11.85
CA LEU A 10 -17.70 2.92 10.94
C LEU A 10 -19.20 2.63 11.23
N SER A 11 -19.66 2.80 12.47
CA SER A 11 -21.07 2.55 12.82
C SER A 11 -22.03 3.63 12.32
N LYS A 12 -21.55 4.87 12.11
CA LYS A 12 -22.36 5.96 11.55
C LYS A 12 -22.75 5.75 10.08
N TYR A 13 -22.06 4.85 9.38
CA TYR A 13 -22.30 4.53 7.96
C TYR A 13 -23.01 3.19 7.73
N ARG A 14 -23.68 2.64 8.75
CA ARG A 14 -24.56 1.46 8.55
C ARG A 14 -25.78 1.87 7.74
N THR A 15 -25.76 1.62 6.43
CA THR A 15 -27.00 1.58 5.64
C THR A 15 -27.91 0.47 6.15
N ASN A 16 -29.14 0.82 6.45
CA ASN A 16 -30.14 -0.08 7.01
C ASN A 16 -30.52 -1.12 5.93
N ARG A 17 -30.45 -2.40 6.24
CA ARG A 17 -30.78 -3.54 5.35
C ARG A 17 -32.12 -3.44 4.62
N ARG A 18 -33.04 -2.58 5.08
CA ARG A 18 -34.36 -2.34 4.46
C ARG A 18 -34.32 -1.48 3.19
N ASP A 19 -33.29 -0.66 3.02
CA ASP A 19 -33.19 0.23 1.87
C ASP A 19 -32.49 -0.45 0.67
N THR A 20 -31.67 -1.45 0.90
CA THR A 20 -30.97 -2.22 -0.15
C THR A 20 -31.92 -3.13 -0.95
N LEU A 21 -33.05 -3.56 -0.35
CA LEU A 21 -34.04 -4.44 -1.01
C LEU A 21 -35.04 -3.69 -1.90
N ARG A 22 -35.11 -2.37 -1.85
CA ARG A 22 -36.01 -1.57 -2.68
C ARG A 22 -35.40 -1.11 -4.02
N MET A 23 -34.08 -1.25 -4.22
CA MET A 23 -33.41 -0.84 -5.45
C MET A 23 -33.18 -1.96 -6.49
N ALA A 24 -33.58 -3.19 -6.19
CA ALA A 24 -33.38 -4.33 -7.11
C ALA A 24 -34.43 -4.45 -8.22
N GLY A 25 -35.22 -3.44 -8.46
CA GLY A 25 -36.39 -3.52 -9.33
C GLY A 25 -36.46 -2.52 -10.49
N ALA A 26 -35.38 -2.05 -11.05
CA ALA A 26 -35.44 -1.31 -12.33
C ALA A 26 -34.05 -1.10 -12.91
N ALA A 27 -33.66 -1.89 -13.91
CA ALA A 27 -32.82 -1.41 -15.02
C ALA A 27 -32.53 -2.52 -16.04
N GLY A 28 -33.30 -2.55 -17.07
CA GLY A 28 -32.92 -3.12 -18.36
C GLY A 28 -32.79 -1.98 -19.35
N ALA A 29 -31.59 -1.67 -19.77
CA ALA A 29 -31.31 -1.05 -21.07
C ALA A 29 -29.80 -1.10 -21.34
N VAL A 30 -29.39 -1.95 -22.26
CA VAL A 30 -28.05 -2.01 -22.85
C VAL A 30 -27.95 -0.90 -23.88
N VAL A 31 -26.99 -0.01 -23.74
CA VAL A 31 -26.53 0.88 -24.83
C VAL A 31 -25.11 0.53 -25.17
N VAL A 32 -24.90 0.01 -26.37
CA VAL A 32 -23.60 -0.18 -27.00
C VAL A 32 -23.16 1.16 -27.55
N ALA A 33 -22.06 1.71 -27.08
CA ALA A 33 -21.41 2.87 -27.69
C ALA A 33 -20.00 2.49 -28.15
N SER A 34 -19.78 2.81 -29.43
CA SER A 34 -18.61 2.53 -30.26
C SER A 34 -17.34 3.28 -29.77
N SER A 35 -16.21 2.62 -29.95
CA SER A 35 -14.85 3.12 -29.76
C SER A 35 -14.54 4.33 -30.66
N ALA A 36 -14.16 5.44 -30.07
CA ALA A 36 -13.49 6.55 -30.76
C ALA A 36 -12.03 6.59 -30.29
N GLY A 37 -11.13 6.64 -31.28
CA GLY A 37 -9.69 6.59 -31.06
C GLY A 37 -9.15 7.79 -30.32
N VAL A 38 -8.21 7.52 -29.40
CA VAL A 38 -7.43 8.53 -28.69
C VAL A 38 -6.21 8.87 -29.52
N GLN A 39 -6.14 10.10 -30.02
CA GLN A 39 -4.89 10.67 -30.57
C GLN A 39 -3.96 11.08 -29.41
N PRO A 40 -2.64 10.92 -29.56
CA PRO A 40 -1.70 11.36 -28.56
C PRO A 40 -1.61 12.90 -28.53
N ALA A 41 -1.76 13.49 -27.35
CA ALA A 41 -1.53 14.90 -27.14
C ALA A 41 -0.04 15.22 -27.31
N SER A 42 0.26 16.21 -28.14
CA SER A 42 1.58 16.78 -28.34
C SER A 42 2.11 17.40 -27.05
N ALA A 43 3.32 17.04 -26.69
CA ALA A 43 4.04 17.60 -25.56
C ALA A 43 4.42 19.07 -25.86
N GLU A 44 3.84 20.02 -25.13
CA GLU A 44 4.38 21.34 -25.01
C GLU A 44 5.62 21.33 -24.13
N THR A 45 6.70 21.83 -24.65
CA THR A 45 7.96 22.04 -23.94
C THR A 45 7.80 23.17 -22.94
N GLY A 46 7.37 22.82 -21.72
CA GLY A 46 7.39 23.72 -20.57
C GLY A 46 8.82 23.86 -20.05
N ASN A 47 9.35 25.05 -20.09
CA ASN A 47 10.63 25.46 -19.50
C ASN A 47 10.76 24.97 -18.08
N GLY A 48 11.83 24.23 -17.79
CA GLY A 48 12.14 23.73 -16.46
C GLY A 48 12.35 24.88 -15.47
N SER A 49 11.50 24.92 -14.46
CA SER A 49 11.84 25.63 -13.23
C SER A 49 12.98 24.90 -12.50
N PRO A 50 13.92 25.62 -11.90
CA PRO A 50 15.08 25.02 -11.25
C PRO A 50 14.67 24.14 -10.08
N ALA A 51 15.46 23.11 -9.83
CA ALA A 51 15.35 22.19 -8.71
C ALA A 51 15.01 22.98 -7.43
N GLY A 52 13.89 22.61 -6.79
CA GLY A 52 13.45 23.26 -5.57
C GLY A 52 14.57 23.24 -4.54
N THR A 53 15.05 24.42 -4.20
CA THR A 53 15.81 24.64 -2.98
C THR A 53 14.94 24.18 -1.82
N ASP A 54 15.53 23.47 -0.86
CA ASP A 54 14.93 23.10 0.42
C ASP A 54 14.33 24.36 1.06
N SER A 55 13.08 24.69 0.67
CA SER A 55 12.33 25.72 1.35
C SER A 55 11.93 25.07 2.67
N GLY A 56 12.66 25.39 3.73
CA GLY A 56 12.35 24.97 5.09
C GLY A 56 10.98 25.50 5.55
N GLY A 57 9.93 25.18 4.78
CA GLY A 57 8.56 25.46 5.12
C GLY A 57 8.24 24.73 6.41
N ASP A 58 7.77 25.48 7.38
CA ASP A 58 7.33 24.94 8.66
C ASP A 58 6.00 24.22 8.44
N PHE A 59 6.08 22.94 8.03
CA PHE A 59 4.90 22.09 7.86
C PHE A 59 4.35 21.72 9.23
N ASP A 60 3.05 21.88 9.40
CA ASP A 60 2.36 21.58 10.65
C ASP A 60 1.78 20.15 10.69
N ASP A 61 1.26 19.79 11.85
CA ASP A 61 0.59 18.52 12.12
C ASP A 61 -0.95 18.65 12.16
N LYS A 62 -1.50 19.78 11.68
CA LYS A 62 -2.95 20.00 11.72
C LYS A 62 -3.64 19.11 10.69
N PRO A 63 -4.58 18.23 11.10
CA PRO A 63 -5.37 17.45 10.19
C PRO A 63 -6.14 18.31 9.19
N PHE A 64 -6.36 17.76 8.00
CA PHE A 64 -7.16 18.40 6.97
C PHE A 64 -8.61 18.58 7.43
N ASP A 65 -9.14 19.77 7.29
CA ASP A 65 -10.56 20.07 7.54
C ASP A 65 -11.32 20.04 6.20
N TYR A 66 -11.98 18.95 5.92
CA TYR A 66 -12.77 18.78 4.70
C TYR A 66 -14.09 19.58 4.71
N ALA A 67 -14.51 20.07 5.87
CA ALA A 67 -15.72 20.88 5.99
C ALA A 67 -15.50 22.32 5.49
N ASP A 68 -14.24 22.75 5.37
CA ASP A 68 -13.91 24.07 4.82
C ASP A 68 -13.82 24.00 3.28
N PRO A 69 -14.76 24.64 2.54
CA PRO A 69 -14.75 24.65 1.07
C PRO A 69 -13.47 25.24 0.46
N ALA A 70 -12.76 26.12 1.15
CA ALA A 70 -11.52 26.71 0.67
C ALA A 70 -10.44 25.63 0.53
N ASN A 71 -10.42 24.64 1.41
CA ASN A 71 -9.44 23.55 1.33
C ASN A 71 -9.58 22.68 0.07
N LEU A 72 -10.79 22.56 -0.49
CA LEU A 72 -10.99 21.80 -1.74
C LEU A 72 -10.32 22.52 -2.92
N ALA A 73 -10.43 23.85 -2.99
CA ALA A 73 -9.87 24.66 -4.06
C ALA A 73 -8.34 24.59 -4.13
N ASP A 74 -7.67 24.25 -3.01
CA ASP A 74 -6.20 24.20 -2.94
C ASP A 74 -5.59 22.99 -3.66
N TRP A 75 -6.36 21.93 -3.89
CA TRP A 75 -5.83 20.67 -4.44
C TRP A 75 -6.70 20.01 -5.53
N ALA A 76 -7.88 20.53 -5.79
CA ALA A 76 -8.75 20.09 -6.88
C ALA A 76 -9.15 21.29 -7.78
N PRO A 77 -8.99 21.19 -9.12
CA PRO A 77 -8.45 20.03 -9.82
C PRO A 77 -6.95 19.83 -9.57
N SER A 78 -6.51 18.57 -9.71
CA SER A 78 -5.10 18.24 -9.54
C SER A 78 -4.24 18.93 -10.60
N ARG A 79 -2.94 19.03 -10.33
CA ARG A 79 -1.94 19.56 -11.28
C ARG A 79 -1.84 18.78 -12.59
N TYR A 80 -2.34 17.54 -12.62
CA TYR A 80 -2.36 16.65 -13.78
C TYR A 80 -3.68 16.78 -14.59
N GLY A 81 -4.57 17.69 -14.20
CA GLY A 81 -5.84 17.97 -14.87
C GLY A 81 -7.05 17.37 -14.17
N ALA A 82 -8.24 17.95 -14.44
CA ALA A 82 -9.48 17.61 -13.75
C ALA A 82 -9.96 16.15 -13.97
N GLY A 83 -9.54 15.50 -15.07
CA GLY A 83 -9.88 14.10 -15.36
C GLY A 83 -8.83 13.09 -14.89
N ASP A 84 -7.76 13.56 -14.23
CA ASP A 84 -6.66 12.67 -13.85
C ASP A 84 -7.06 11.68 -12.77
N GLN A 85 -6.66 10.41 -12.95
CA GLN A 85 -6.87 9.30 -12.04
C GLN A 85 -5.56 8.60 -11.66
N ARG A 86 -4.41 9.10 -12.14
CA ARG A 86 -3.10 8.50 -11.93
C ARG A 86 -2.27 9.17 -10.84
N GLY A 87 -2.58 10.43 -10.51
CA GLY A 87 -1.85 11.17 -9.49
C GLY A 87 -0.35 11.26 -9.78
N ALA A 88 0.46 11.10 -8.76
CA ALA A 88 1.92 11.19 -8.87
C ALA A 88 2.57 10.10 -9.75
N PHE A 89 1.84 9.06 -10.17
CA PHE A 89 2.33 8.14 -11.20
C PHE A 89 2.56 8.83 -12.57
N ASN A 90 1.97 10.00 -12.79
CA ASN A 90 2.27 10.83 -13.96
C ASN A 90 3.71 11.36 -13.97
N GLU A 91 4.37 11.45 -12.82
CA GLU A 91 5.79 11.82 -12.72
C GLU A 91 6.73 10.69 -13.20
N VAL A 92 6.22 9.44 -13.31
CA VAL A 92 7.01 8.31 -13.82
C VAL A 92 6.93 8.29 -15.35
N THR A 93 7.61 9.24 -15.97
CA THR A 93 7.74 9.35 -17.43
C THR A 93 8.78 8.35 -17.98
N ALA A 94 8.82 8.18 -19.31
CA ALA A 94 9.86 7.37 -19.96
C ALA A 94 11.28 7.87 -19.63
N ALA A 95 11.48 9.19 -19.55
CA ALA A 95 12.74 9.78 -19.13
C ALA A 95 13.08 9.45 -17.68
N LYS A 96 12.09 9.47 -16.78
CA LYS A 96 12.27 9.07 -15.37
C LYS A 96 12.64 7.60 -15.25
N THR A 97 11.97 6.72 -16.01
CA THR A 97 12.33 5.29 -16.05
C THR A 97 13.74 5.08 -16.58
N ALA A 98 14.13 5.74 -17.66
CA ALA A 98 15.50 5.67 -18.19
C ALA A 98 16.55 6.15 -17.15
N ALA A 99 16.26 7.26 -16.45
CA ALA A 99 17.11 7.75 -15.37
C ALA A 99 17.21 6.76 -14.21
N ALA A 100 16.12 6.07 -13.85
CA ALA A 100 16.11 5.05 -12.82
C ALA A 100 17.05 3.87 -13.16
N LEU A 101 17.06 3.41 -14.42
CA LEU A 101 17.96 2.35 -14.87
C LEU A 101 19.43 2.73 -14.73
N SER A 102 19.78 4.02 -14.77
CA SER A 102 21.17 4.50 -14.61
C SER A 102 21.71 4.38 -13.16
N VAL A 103 20.86 4.04 -12.20
CA VAL A 103 21.29 3.65 -10.84
C VAL A 103 22.14 2.39 -10.90
N LEU A 104 21.86 1.49 -11.86
CA LEU A 104 22.61 0.27 -12.09
C LEU A 104 23.85 0.57 -12.96
N LYS A 105 25.03 0.40 -12.38
CA LYS A 105 26.29 0.64 -13.08
C LYS A 105 26.67 -0.57 -13.95
N PRO A 106 27.04 -0.38 -15.21
CA PRO A 106 27.49 -1.46 -16.09
C PRO A 106 28.63 -2.28 -15.49
N GLY A 107 28.59 -3.59 -15.73
CA GLY A 107 29.65 -4.51 -15.29
C GLY A 107 29.62 -4.88 -13.81
N LYS A 108 28.70 -4.35 -13.02
CA LYS A 108 28.51 -4.76 -11.62
C LYS A 108 27.36 -5.75 -11.50
N PRO A 109 27.45 -6.78 -10.63
CA PRO A 109 26.35 -7.69 -10.38
C PRO A 109 25.10 -6.94 -9.90
N VAL A 110 23.95 -7.34 -10.42
CA VAL A 110 22.64 -6.84 -9.99
C VAL A 110 21.91 -7.97 -9.24
N ARG A 111 21.42 -7.66 -8.06
CA ARG A 111 20.57 -8.56 -7.27
C ARG A 111 19.11 -8.12 -7.38
N THR A 112 18.21 -9.11 -7.45
CA THR A 112 16.77 -8.90 -7.37
C THR A 112 16.30 -9.11 -5.95
N TYR A 113 15.38 -8.26 -5.49
CA TYR A 113 14.73 -8.37 -4.18
C TYR A 113 13.23 -8.38 -4.38
N ASN A 114 12.57 -9.41 -3.85
CA ASN A 114 11.13 -9.41 -3.67
C ASN A 114 10.81 -8.55 -2.43
N LEU A 115 10.04 -7.50 -2.62
CA LEU A 115 9.65 -6.61 -1.52
C LEU A 115 8.30 -7.00 -0.90
N GLY A 116 7.77 -8.18 -1.21
CA GLY A 116 6.50 -8.67 -0.71
C GLY A 116 6.63 -9.67 0.43
N GLU A 117 5.70 -9.60 1.36
CA GLU A 117 5.57 -10.57 2.44
C GLU A 117 5.01 -11.91 1.95
N LEU A 118 5.47 -12.98 2.58
CA LEU A 118 4.89 -14.30 2.37
C LEU A 118 3.56 -14.39 3.11
N MET A 119 2.47 -14.54 2.37
CA MET A 119 1.14 -14.74 2.94
C MET A 119 0.91 -16.20 3.34
N TRP A 120 0.14 -16.42 4.41
CA TRP A 120 -0.29 -17.75 4.87
C TRP A 120 -1.72 -17.70 5.41
N ASN A 121 -2.37 -18.84 5.53
CA ASN A 121 -3.73 -18.94 6.10
C ASN A 121 -3.75 -18.37 7.52
N GLY A 122 -4.63 -17.39 7.75
CA GLY A 122 -4.67 -16.67 9.03
C GLY A 122 -3.63 -15.53 9.14
N PHE A 123 -3.08 -15.06 8.02
CA PHE A 123 -2.23 -13.87 8.01
C PHE A 123 -2.90 -12.72 8.77
N PRO A 124 -2.20 -12.05 9.71
CA PRO A 124 -2.80 -10.98 10.49
C PRO A 124 -3.17 -9.79 9.60
N ALA A 125 -4.25 -9.12 9.95
CA ALA A 125 -4.75 -7.97 9.22
C ALA A 125 -5.36 -6.95 10.17
N PHE A 126 -5.39 -5.69 9.74
CA PHE A 126 -6.10 -4.66 10.47
C PHE A 126 -7.57 -5.05 10.67
N LYS A 127 -8.04 -4.95 11.91
CA LYS A 127 -9.37 -5.42 12.33
C LYS A 127 -10.47 -4.50 11.77
N THR A 128 -11.25 -5.03 10.84
CA THR A 128 -12.41 -4.36 10.23
C THR A 128 -13.67 -5.21 10.42
N ASP A 129 -14.84 -4.63 10.11
CA ASP A 129 -16.09 -5.36 9.98
C ASP A 129 -16.71 -5.02 8.61
N PRO A 130 -16.78 -5.98 7.66
CA PRO A 130 -16.38 -7.38 7.75
C PRO A 130 -14.87 -7.57 7.95
N ARG A 131 -14.48 -8.70 8.59
CA ARG A 131 -13.08 -9.00 8.90
C ARG A 131 -12.27 -9.22 7.63
N ARG A 132 -11.07 -8.63 7.55
CA ARG A 132 -10.07 -8.95 6.54
C ARG A 132 -9.45 -10.31 6.84
N ILE A 133 -9.38 -11.15 5.82
CA ILE A 133 -8.81 -12.49 5.94
C ILE A 133 -7.97 -12.83 4.71
N HIS A 134 -6.97 -13.68 4.93
CA HIS A 134 -6.33 -14.46 3.87
C HIS A 134 -6.54 -15.95 4.19
N GLU A 135 -7.23 -16.65 3.32
CA GLU A 135 -7.44 -18.08 3.42
C GLU A 135 -7.35 -18.70 2.04
N GLN A 136 -6.53 -19.73 1.93
CA GLN A 136 -6.25 -20.44 0.69
C GLN A 136 -6.61 -21.92 0.88
N ARG A 137 -7.30 -22.51 -0.08
CA ARG A 137 -7.65 -23.92 -0.15
C ARG A 137 -7.12 -24.50 -1.45
N LEU A 138 -6.52 -25.70 -1.38
CA LEU A 138 -6.09 -26.41 -2.58
C LEU A 138 -7.25 -27.29 -3.09
N THR A 139 -7.57 -27.16 -4.37
CA THR A 139 -8.42 -28.08 -5.13
C THR A 139 -7.51 -29.03 -5.89
N ILE A 140 -7.78 -30.32 -5.80
CA ILE A 140 -7.07 -31.35 -6.56
C ILE A 140 -8.02 -32.13 -7.44
N ALA A 141 -7.51 -32.63 -8.56
CA ALA A 141 -8.18 -33.61 -9.42
C ALA A 141 -7.19 -34.62 -9.98
N GLY A 142 -7.66 -35.86 -10.21
CA GLY A 142 -6.91 -36.87 -10.94
C GLY A 142 -6.17 -37.89 -10.09
N TYR A 143 -6.28 -37.84 -8.77
CA TYR A 143 -5.68 -38.80 -7.86
C TYR A 143 -6.32 -38.73 -6.47
N GLN A 144 -6.05 -39.79 -5.65
CA GLN A 144 -6.48 -39.82 -4.26
C GLN A 144 -5.72 -38.77 -3.42
N PRO A 145 -6.43 -37.96 -2.61
CA PRO A 145 -5.77 -37.01 -1.74
C PRO A 145 -4.97 -37.69 -0.63
N PRO A 146 -3.95 -37.06 -0.06
CA PRO A 146 -3.28 -37.58 1.12
C PRO A 146 -4.23 -37.63 2.33
N PRO A 147 -3.96 -38.50 3.30
CA PRO A 147 -4.74 -38.59 4.55
C PRO A 147 -4.83 -37.19 5.23
N GLY A 148 -6.00 -36.85 5.74
CA GLY A 148 -6.26 -35.57 6.41
C GLY A 148 -6.48 -34.38 5.48
N PHE A 149 -6.38 -34.55 4.16
CA PHE A 149 -6.51 -33.42 3.20
C PHE A 149 -7.90 -32.79 3.23
N LEU A 150 -8.94 -33.62 3.22
CA LEU A 150 -10.34 -33.13 3.23
C LEU A 150 -10.71 -32.53 4.59
N GLU A 151 -10.27 -33.18 5.67
CA GLU A 151 -10.48 -32.72 7.05
C GLU A 151 -9.78 -31.37 7.31
N ALA A 152 -8.64 -31.13 6.66
CA ALA A 152 -7.94 -29.84 6.68
C ALA A 152 -8.55 -28.79 5.74
N GLY A 153 -9.67 -29.13 5.06
CA GLY A 153 -10.41 -28.19 4.19
C GLY A 153 -9.92 -28.16 2.74
N GLY A 154 -9.09 -29.11 2.33
CA GLY A 154 -8.78 -29.30 0.92
C GLY A 154 -10.03 -29.72 0.12
N VAL A 155 -10.06 -29.43 -1.16
CA VAL A 155 -11.19 -29.72 -2.06
C VAL A 155 -10.80 -30.81 -3.05
N LEU A 156 -11.56 -31.89 -3.09
CA LEU A 156 -11.40 -32.94 -4.10
C LEU A 156 -12.47 -32.79 -5.18
N MET A 157 -12.03 -32.54 -6.42
CA MET A 157 -12.93 -32.51 -7.57
C MET A 157 -13.23 -33.91 -8.07
N THR A 158 -12.19 -34.74 -8.27
CA THR A 158 -12.30 -36.14 -8.66
C THR A 158 -10.99 -36.88 -8.37
N THR A 159 -11.10 -38.17 -8.07
CA THR A 159 -9.95 -39.06 -7.95
C THR A 159 -9.49 -39.62 -9.29
N GLU A 160 -10.37 -39.59 -10.29
CA GLU A 160 -10.05 -40.12 -11.62
C GLU A 160 -9.30 -39.06 -12.45
N PRO A 161 -8.21 -39.46 -13.13
CA PRO A 161 -7.54 -38.58 -14.09
C PRO A 161 -8.48 -38.15 -15.20
N LEU A 162 -8.37 -36.86 -15.60
CA LEU A 162 -9.27 -36.24 -16.56
C LEU A 162 -8.84 -36.52 -18.00
N GLY A 163 -9.81 -36.87 -18.85
CA GLY A 163 -9.59 -37.04 -20.27
C GLY A 163 -8.70 -38.22 -20.67
N ALA A 164 -8.50 -38.43 -21.97
CA ALA A 164 -7.72 -39.53 -22.52
C ALA A 164 -6.22 -39.44 -22.19
N ASN A 165 -5.70 -38.23 -21.96
CA ASN A 165 -4.32 -37.98 -21.59
C ASN A 165 -4.05 -38.09 -20.06
N LYS A 166 -5.02 -38.55 -19.27
CA LYS A 166 -4.89 -38.78 -17.85
C LYS A 166 -4.42 -37.55 -17.07
N LEU A 167 -5.01 -36.38 -17.36
CA LEU A 167 -4.69 -35.14 -16.71
C LEU A 167 -4.99 -35.18 -15.20
N SER A 168 -4.05 -34.74 -14.39
CA SER A 168 -4.25 -34.31 -13.01
C SER A 168 -3.85 -32.85 -12.87
N TYR A 169 -4.47 -32.13 -11.93
CA TYR A 169 -4.10 -30.72 -11.69
C TYR A 169 -4.33 -30.27 -10.25
N HIS A 170 -3.74 -29.13 -9.94
CA HIS A 170 -3.92 -28.36 -8.70
C HIS A 170 -4.40 -26.96 -9.04
N GLU A 171 -5.28 -26.42 -8.19
CA GLU A 171 -5.76 -25.05 -8.28
C GLU A 171 -5.99 -24.50 -6.88
N GLU A 172 -5.43 -23.35 -6.57
CA GLU A 172 -5.69 -22.63 -5.34
C GLU A 172 -6.96 -21.81 -5.45
N ARG A 173 -7.81 -21.90 -4.41
CA ARG A 173 -8.98 -21.06 -4.24
C ARG A 173 -8.80 -20.14 -3.06
N PHE A 174 -9.06 -18.87 -3.27
CA PHE A 174 -8.96 -17.85 -2.24
C PHE A 174 -10.35 -17.56 -1.69
N ALA A 175 -10.45 -17.65 -0.39
CA ALA A 175 -11.59 -17.33 0.44
C ALA A 175 -12.95 -17.65 -0.12
N ALA A 176 -13.71 -18.30 0.63
CA ALA A 176 -15.08 -18.01 0.65
C ALA A 176 -16.07 -18.79 -0.14
N GLU A 177 -15.97 -19.99 -0.32
CA GLU A 177 -17.27 -20.66 -0.41
C GLU A 177 -17.57 -21.37 0.88
N LEU A 178 -18.51 -20.72 1.60
CA LEU A 178 -19.56 -21.37 2.35
C LEU A 178 -19.15 -22.60 3.19
N SER A 179 -18.55 -22.32 4.31
CA SER A 179 -18.76 -23.22 5.44
C SER A 179 -20.23 -23.08 5.87
N PRO A 180 -21.01 -24.15 6.01
CA PRO A 180 -22.32 -24.10 6.63
C PRO A 180 -22.32 -23.48 8.03
N LEU A 181 -21.12 -23.40 8.66
CA LEU A 181 -20.90 -22.80 9.98
C LEU A 181 -20.70 -21.30 9.95
N HIS A 182 -20.50 -20.68 8.78
CA HIS A 182 -20.32 -19.24 8.62
C HIS A 182 -21.25 -18.72 7.51
N PRO A 183 -22.47 -18.27 7.86
CA PRO A 183 -23.47 -17.83 6.88
C PRO A 183 -23.14 -16.50 6.17
N VAL A 184 -21.98 -15.88 6.49
CA VAL A 184 -21.51 -14.69 5.81
C VAL A 184 -20.35 -15.11 4.92
N PRO A 185 -20.39 -14.84 3.59
CA PRO A 185 -19.27 -15.12 2.72
C PRO A 185 -18.04 -14.33 3.22
N LEU A 186 -16.98 -15.06 3.55
CA LEU A 186 -15.69 -14.47 3.88
C LEU A 186 -15.06 -14.04 2.56
N ALA A 187 -15.04 -12.75 2.28
CA ALA A 187 -14.43 -12.22 1.06
C ALA A 187 -12.93 -11.95 1.32
N SER A 188 -12.09 -12.36 0.39
CA SER A 188 -10.70 -11.92 0.34
C SER A 188 -10.65 -10.41 0.10
N THR A 189 -9.55 -9.77 0.50
CA THR A 189 -9.31 -8.34 0.31
C THR A 189 -7.89 -8.12 -0.20
N PHE A 190 -7.69 -7.03 -0.95
CA PHE A 190 -6.34 -6.57 -1.32
C PHE A 190 -5.68 -5.75 -0.20
N GLN A 191 -6.44 -5.40 0.83
CA GLN A 191 -5.99 -4.64 2.01
C GLN A 191 -5.38 -5.57 3.07
N ILE A 192 -4.39 -6.39 2.68
CA ILE A 192 -3.72 -7.37 3.53
C ILE A 192 -2.32 -7.67 3.02
N ALA A 193 -1.37 -7.86 3.92
CA ALA A 193 0.06 -8.06 3.61
C ALA A 193 0.64 -6.90 2.77
N THR A 194 1.67 -7.17 1.97
CA THR A 194 2.24 -6.17 1.08
C THR A 194 1.21 -5.68 0.07
N GLN A 195 0.97 -4.37 0.06
CA GLN A 195 -0.01 -3.75 -0.81
C GLN A 195 0.43 -2.35 -1.25
N THR A 196 -0.22 -1.87 -2.29
CA THR A 196 -0.14 -0.47 -2.72
C THR A 196 -1.55 0.08 -2.76
N ASP A 197 -1.83 1.07 -1.91
CA ASP A 197 -3.11 1.75 -1.87
C ASP A 197 -3.28 2.68 -3.06
N ASN A 198 -4.45 2.62 -3.64
CA ASN A 198 -4.82 3.48 -4.76
C ASN A 198 -5.63 4.69 -4.31
N LEU A 199 -5.80 5.64 -5.20
CA LEU A 199 -6.41 6.96 -4.94
C LEU A 199 -7.90 6.90 -4.60
N GLY A 200 -8.56 5.78 -4.87
CA GLY A 200 -9.93 5.51 -4.47
C GLY A 200 -10.09 4.87 -3.09
N HIS A 201 -8.98 4.66 -2.34
CA HIS A 201 -9.02 3.94 -1.07
C HIS A 201 -9.51 4.79 0.09
N ILE A 202 -8.88 5.93 0.35
CA ILE A 202 -9.23 6.84 1.46
C ILE A 202 -9.49 8.25 0.93
N GLY A 203 -10.57 8.84 1.44
CA GLY A 203 -10.97 10.22 1.19
C GLY A 203 -11.28 10.97 2.48
N ALA A 204 -11.90 12.12 2.38
CA ALA A 204 -12.41 12.91 3.49
C ALA A 204 -13.84 13.36 3.21
N GLY A 205 -14.79 12.98 4.06
CA GLY A 205 -16.22 13.12 3.77
C GLY A 205 -16.59 12.37 2.49
N GLU A 206 -17.13 13.06 1.51
CA GLU A 206 -17.45 12.48 0.20
C GLU A 206 -16.31 12.64 -0.83
N TYR A 207 -15.24 13.36 -0.52
CA TYR A 207 -14.21 13.72 -1.47
C TYR A 207 -13.04 12.75 -1.44
N TYR A 208 -12.57 12.40 -2.62
CA TYR A 208 -11.39 11.60 -2.92
C TYR A 208 -10.45 12.40 -3.81
N TYR A 209 -9.34 11.77 -4.21
CA TYR A 209 -8.36 12.42 -5.06
C TYR A 209 -9.00 13.21 -6.21
N ASN A 210 -8.43 14.38 -6.51
CA ASN A 210 -8.83 15.25 -7.60
C ASN A 210 -10.29 15.75 -7.52
N GLY A 211 -10.89 15.73 -6.32
CA GLY A 211 -12.25 16.20 -6.08
C GLY A 211 -13.34 15.23 -6.54
N PHE A 212 -13.00 14.01 -6.94
CA PHE A 212 -14.00 12.98 -7.21
C PHE A 212 -14.84 12.70 -5.97
N ARG A 213 -16.16 12.60 -6.14
CA ARG A 213 -17.07 12.33 -5.03
C ARG A 213 -17.44 10.86 -4.95
N GLY A 214 -17.27 10.27 -3.78
CA GLY A 214 -17.56 8.85 -3.52
C GLY A 214 -18.94 8.40 -3.99
N PRO A 215 -20.05 9.14 -3.71
CA PRO A 215 -21.38 8.78 -4.19
C PRO A 215 -21.51 8.67 -5.72
N ASP A 216 -20.64 9.35 -6.46
CA ASP A 216 -20.70 9.39 -7.92
C ASP A 216 -19.94 8.23 -8.58
N PHE A 217 -19.04 7.55 -7.85
CA PHE A 217 -18.21 6.50 -8.42
C PHE A 217 -18.15 5.18 -7.62
N ALA A 218 -18.73 5.11 -6.44
CA ALA A 218 -18.81 3.86 -5.68
C ALA A 218 -19.92 2.95 -6.26
N ALA A 219 -19.57 1.69 -6.53
CA ALA A 219 -20.51 0.66 -6.97
C ALA A 219 -20.37 -0.60 -6.10
N ALA A 220 -21.36 -1.48 -6.16
CA ALA A 220 -21.38 -2.68 -5.32
C ALA A 220 -20.22 -3.65 -5.55
N HIS A 221 -19.60 -3.60 -6.73
CA HIS A 221 -18.48 -4.46 -7.14
C HIS A 221 -17.11 -3.78 -7.06
N GLY A 222 -17.06 -2.48 -6.73
CA GLY A 222 -15.83 -1.69 -6.68
C GLY A 222 -16.07 -0.24 -7.07
N VAL A 223 -15.00 0.51 -7.32
CA VAL A 223 -15.07 1.91 -7.72
C VAL A 223 -15.03 2.04 -9.25
N THR A 224 -15.81 2.96 -9.82
CA THR A 224 -15.83 3.23 -11.28
C THR A 224 -14.86 4.33 -11.70
N LYS A 225 -14.18 4.93 -10.74
CA LYS A 225 -13.09 5.90 -10.89
C LYS A 225 -12.02 5.60 -9.86
N LEU A 226 -10.79 6.00 -10.14
CA LEU A 226 -9.66 5.85 -9.24
C LEU A 226 -9.32 4.38 -8.89
N GLY A 227 -9.82 3.42 -9.66
CA GLY A 227 -9.52 2.00 -9.50
C GLY A 227 -8.14 1.62 -10.05
N ASN A 228 -7.70 0.38 -9.77
CA ASN A 228 -6.38 -0.12 -10.16
C ASN A 228 -6.18 -0.14 -11.68
N GLU A 229 -7.22 -0.29 -12.47
CA GLU A 229 -7.19 -0.26 -13.93
C GLU A 229 -6.67 1.08 -14.48
N HIS A 230 -6.71 2.14 -13.69
CA HIS A 230 -6.19 3.46 -14.06
C HIS A 230 -4.75 3.71 -13.59
N MET A 231 -4.16 2.84 -12.76
CA MET A 231 -2.79 3.03 -12.25
C MET A 231 -1.74 2.88 -13.34
N GLY A 232 -1.76 1.75 -14.04
CA GLY A 232 -0.70 1.31 -14.94
C GLY A 232 0.57 0.86 -14.19
N PRO A 233 1.49 0.16 -14.89
CA PRO A 233 2.77 -0.25 -14.33
C PRO A 233 3.71 0.94 -14.18
N ILE A 234 4.62 0.85 -13.20
CA ILE A 234 5.74 1.79 -13.06
C ILE A 234 7.07 1.06 -12.94
N ALA A 235 8.11 1.68 -13.51
CA ALA A 235 9.50 1.35 -13.23
C ALA A 235 10.24 2.68 -12.98
N THR A 236 10.74 2.88 -11.75
CA THR A 236 11.32 4.15 -11.33
C THR A 236 12.44 3.95 -10.31
N ARG A 237 13.07 5.03 -9.86
CA ARG A 237 14.03 4.96 -8.77
C ARG A 237 13.32 4.75 -7.45
N GLY A 238 13.72 3.70 -6.69
CA GLY A 238 13.41 3.53 -5.28
C GLY A 238 14.54 4.06 -4.41
N VAL A 239 14.18 4.66 -3.28
CA VAL A 239 15.10 5.07 -2.22
C VAL A 239 14.67 4.42 -0.92
N LEU A 240 15.62 3.78 -0.23
CA LEU A 240 15.42 3.16 1.08
C LEU A 240 15.95 4.08 2.17
N LEU A 241 15.04 4.59 2.97
CA LEU A 241 15.33 5.31 4.20
C LEU A 241 15.39 4.30 5.35
N ASP A 242 16.57 3.76 5.58
CA ASP A 242 16.81 2.74 6.62
C ASP A 242 16.93 3.41 8.00
N ILE A 243 15.76 3.77 8.56
CA ILE A 243 15.69 4.45 9.87
C ILE A 243 16.25 3.53 10.96
N LEU A 244 15.86 2.26 10.96
CA LEU A 244 16.36 1.29 11.94
C LEU A 244 17.87 1.13 11.87
N GLY A 245 18.43 0.90 10.66
CA GLY A 245 19.86 0.74 10.47
C GLY A 245 20.66 1.98 10.90
N MET A 246 20.15 3.16 10.61
CA MET A 246 20.72 4.44 11.06
C MET A 246 20.74 4.53 12.60
N LYS A 247 19.60 4.26 13.27
CA LYS A 247 19.52 4.32 14.75
C LYS A 247 20.47 3.31 15.43
N LEU A 248 20.58 2.11 14.85
CA LEU A 248 21.54 1.11 15.33
C LEU A 248 22.97 1.59 15.19
N ALA A 249 23.32 2.19 14.06
CA ALA A 249 24.67 2.73 13.81
C ALA A 249 25.01 3.90 14.73
N GLU A 250 24.02 4.69 15.14
CA GLU A 250 24.18 5.80 16.10
C GLU A 250 24.16 5.35 17.57
N GLY A 251 23.89 4.06 17.85
CA GLY A 251 23.80 3.53 19.21
C GLY A 251 22.57 4.04 20.00
N LYS A 252 21.50 4.48 19.30
CA LYS A 252 20.29 5.03 19.91
C LYS A 252 19.32 3.92 20.33
N THR A 253 19.69 3.16 21.35
CA THR A 253 18.90 2.03 21.86
C THR A 253 17.54 2.44 22.47
N GLY A 254 17.40 3.68 22.95
CA GLY A 254 16.11 4.20 23.47
C GLY A 254 15.01 4.37 22.41
N ASP A 255 15.37 4.33 21.12
CA ASP A 255 14.43 4.38 20.00
C ASP A 255 13.96 2.97 19.56
N LEU A 256 14.53 1.92 20.15
CA LEU A 256 14.23 0.53 19.84
C LEU A 256 13.19 -0.06 20.81
N ALA A 257 12.42 -1.03 20.29
CA ALA A 257 11.61 -1.92 21.12
C ALA A 257 12.42 -3.16 21.55
N GLU A 258 11.79 -3.99 22.39
CA GLU A 258 12.27 -5.36 22.60
C GLU A 258 12.36 -6.08 21.25
N PRO A 259 13.44 -6.82 20.99
CA PRO A 259 13.59 -7.55 19.74
C PRO A 259 12.40 -8.47 19.46
N ALA A 260 12.12 -8.73 18.19
CA ALA A 260 11.19 -9.77 17.79
C ALA A 260 11.66 -11.15 18.23
N SER A 261 10.79 -12.16 18.24
CA SER A 261 11.10 -13.54 18.66
C SER A 261 12.26 -14.18 17.89
N ASN A 262 12.57 -13.68 16.69
CA ASN A 262 13.72 -14.09 15.88
C ASN A 262 15.04 -13.41 16.30
N GLY A 263 15.02 -12.55 17.33
CA GLY A 263 16.17 -11.78 17.82
C GLY A 263 16.53 -10.55 17.00
N LYS A 264 15.73 -10.20 15.99
CA LYS A 264 16.00 -9.02 15.16
C LYS A 264 15.45 -7.74 15.82
N PRO A 265 16.17 -6.61 15.71
CA PRO A 265 15.74 -5.33 16.25
C PRO A 265 14.63 -4.72 15.41
N LEU A 266 13.83 -3.86 16.05
CA LEU A 266 12.81 -3.02 15.44
C LEU A 266 12.69 -1.70 16.21
N LEU A 267 12.12 -0.68 15.57
CA LEU A 267 11.80 0.58 16.25
C LEU A 267 10.67 0.36 17.26
N ARG A 268 10.65 1.17 18.34
CA ARG A 268 9.59 1.08 19.35
C ARG A 268 8.21 1.39 18.78
N GLU A 269 7.18 0.86 19.41
CA GLU A 269 5.79 0.77 18.95
C GLU A 269 5.19 2.10 18.46
N ASN A 270 5.46 3.21 19.10
CA ASN A 270 4.88 4.51 18.74
C ASN A 270 5.96 5.52 18.28
N TYR A 271 7.04 5.03 17.66
CA TYR A 271 8.12 5.89 17.22
C TYR A 271 7.68 6.76 16.04
N ARG A 272 7.65 8.09 16.25
CA ARG A 272 7.47 9.04 15.15
C ARG A 272 8.80 9.23 14.40
N ILE A 273 8.82 8.87 13.14
CA ILE A 273 9.91 9.19 12.21
C ILE A 273 9.78 10.67 11.86
N THR A 274 10.76 11.49 12.25
CA THR A 274 10.73 12.94 12.02
C THR A 274 11.41 13.34 10.70
N VAL A 275 11.22 14.58 10.26
CA VAL A 275 11.96 15.14 9.09
C VAL A 275 13.47 15.06 9.32
N GLU A 276 13.91 15.26 10.54
CA GLU A 276 15.32 15.15 10.94
C GLU A 276 15.83 13.71 10.78
N ASP A 277 15.04 12.71 11.18
CA ASP A 277 15.35 11.29 10.94
C ASP A 277 15.41 10.97 9.45
N ILE A 278 14.49 11.51 8.65
CA ILE A 278 14.49 11.33 7.19
C ILE A 278 15.78 11.88 6.58
N LYS A 279 16.17 13.12 6.92
CA LYS A 279 17.40 13.74 6.45
C LYS A 279 18.64 12.97 6.91
N ALA A 280 18.67 12.46 8.14
CA ALA A 280 19.74 11.65 8.66
C ALA A 280 19.83 10.29 7.94
N ALA A 281 18.71 9.62 7.67
CA ALA A 281 18.68 8.38 6.92
C ALA A 281 19.10 8.57 5.45
N MET A 282 18.72 9.68 4.83
CA MET A 282 19.24 10.05 3.50
C MET A 282 20.77 10.15 3.51
N LYS A 283 21.32 10.84 4.50
CA LYS A 283 22.78 10.95 4.68
C LYS A 283 23.42 9.59 4.93
N PHE A 284 22.83 8.76 5.80
CA PHE A 284 23.30 7.41 6.11
C PHE A 284 23.34 6.52 4.85
N GLY A 285 22.30 6.56 4.02
CA GLY A 285 22.23 5.84 2.75
C GLY A 285 23.05 6.44 1.61
N GLY A 286 23.55 7.67 1.76
CA GLY A 286 24.20 8.43 0.69
C GLY A 286 23.22 8.89 -0.39
N ILE A 287 21.96 9.12 -0.03
CA ILE A 287 20.90 9.58 -0.93
C ILE A 287 20.97 11.11 -1.00
N GLY A 288 21.35 11.63 -2.16
CA GLY A 288 21.55 13.08 -2.33
C GLY A 288 20.26 13.88 -2.35
N ARG A 289 19.20 13.34 -2.92
CA ARG A 289 17.87 13.98 -3.02
C ARG A 289 16.76 12.99 -3.30
N ILE A 290 15.54 13.35 -2.94
CA ILE A 290 14.28 12.76 -3.42
C ILE A 290 13.83 13.58 -4.64
N SER A 291 13.30 12.93 -5.66
CA SER A 291 12.91 13.57 -6.93
C SER A 291 11.51 13.13 -7.35
N PRO A 292 10.82 13.93 -8.19
CA PRO A 292 9.50 13.55 -8.68
C PRO A 292 9.47 12.15 -9.28
N GLY A 293 8.44 11.39 -8.94
CA GLY A 293 8.26 10.01 -9.40
C GLY A 293 9.15 8.97 -8.71
N ASP A 294 9.94 9.31 -7.70
CA ASP A 294 10.64 8.30 -6.88
C ASP A 294 9.66 7.49 -6.04
N VAL A 295 10.10 6.32 -5.60
CA VAL A 295 9.46 5.55 -4.53
C VAL A 295 10.31 5.71 -3.28
N VAL A 296 9.71 6.17 -2.18
CA VAL A 296 10.38 6.41 -0.90
C VAL A 296 9.92 5.37 0.10
N LEU A 297 10.84 4.54 0.61
CA LEU A 297 10.51 3.43 1.50
C LEU A 297 11.20 3.58 2.85
N PHE A 298 10.44 3.43 3.94
CA PHE A 298 10.92 3.48 5.32
C PHE A 298 11.09 2.09 5.89
N ARG A 299 12.29 1.77 6.38
CA ARG A 299 12.54 0.55 7.14
C ARG A 299 12.54 0.82 8.63
N THR A 300 11.64 0.17 9.34
CA THR A 300 11.47 0.25 10.80
C THR A 300 11.81 -1.06 11.51
N GLY A 301 11.85 -2.17 10.77
CA GLY A 301 11.99 -3.53 11.28
C GLY A 301 10.67 -4.15 11.74
N TRP A 302 9.53 -3.49 11.53
CA TRP A 302 8.22 -3.95 12.02
C TRP A 302 7.80 -5.29 11.44
N ASN A 303 8.15 -5.57 10.18
CA ASN A 303 7.90 -6.84 9.51
C ASN A 303 8.58 -8.05 10.19
N GLN A 304 9.62 -7.83 11.02
CA GLN A 304 10.28 -8.90 11.78
C GLN A 304 9.35 -9.61 12.77
N LEU A 305 8.29 -8.92 13.20
CA LEU A 305 7.24 -9.49 14.04
C LEU A 305 6.46 -10.64 13.36
N LEU A 306 6.51 -10.75 12.03
CA LEU A 306 5.85 -11.81 11.27
C LEU A 306 6.77 -13.01 10.96
N ALA A 307 8.09 -12.85 11.15
CA ALA A 307 9.09 -13.79 10.64
C ALA A 307 8.96 -15.22 11.17
N ARG A 308 8.55 -15.40 12.42
CA ARG A 308 8.38 -16.73 13.07
C ARG A 308 6.93 -17.12 13.31
N ARG A 309 5.96 -16.25 12.94
CA ARG A 309 4.54 -16.45 13.24
C ARG A 309 4.29 -16.68 14.74
N ASP A 310 5.12 -16.09 15.58
CA ASP A 310 4.96 -16.13 17.04
C ASP A 310 3.72 -15.36 17.46
N ALA A 311 2.93 -15.91 18.38
CA ALA A 311 1.66 -15.30 18.78
C ALA A 311 1.83 -13.96 19.50
N GLY A 312 2.91 -13.81 20.29
CA GLY A 312 3.22 -12.55 20.96
C GLY A 312 3.66 -11.48 19.97
N ASP A 313 4.49 -11.85 18.99
CA ASP A 313 4.90 -10.94 17.92
C ASP A 313 3.72 -10.52 17.03
N ILE A 314 2.84 -11.48 16.67
CA ILE A 314 1.62 -11.16 15.88
C ILE A 314 0.74 -10.19 16.66
N LEU A 315 0.57 -10.36 17.97
CA LEU A 315 -0.19 -9.43 18.79
C LEU A 315 0.45 -8.02 18.80
N ARG A 316 1.80 -7.93 18.85
CA ARG A 316 2.52 -6.65 18.74
C ARG A 316 2.35 -6.04 17.34
N TRP A 317 2.43 -6.87 16.30
CA TRP A 317 2.21 -6.45 14.91
C TRP A 317 0.84 -5.81 14.70
N GLU A 318 -0.21 -6.30 15.38
CA GLU A 318 -1.56 -5.70 15.37
C GLU A 318 -1.59 -4.28 16.00
N ALA A 319 -0.48 -3.82 16.54
CA ALA A 319 -0.24 -2.48 17.06
C ALA A 319 -1.19 -2.00 18.21
N PRO A 320 -1.46 -2.80 19.23
CA PRO A 320 -2.31 -2.37 20.35
C PRO A 320 -1.72 -1.19 21.11
N ASN A 321 -0.38 -1.06 21.12
CA ASN A 321 0.37 0.02 21.76
C ASN A 321 0.90 1.05 20.76
N GLY A 322 0.45 0.97 19.51
CA GLY A 322 0.91 1.82 18.42
C GLY A 322 1.92 1.14 17.50
N MET A 323 2.34 1.87 16.47
CA MET A 323 3.23 1.41 15.41
C MET A 323 4.14 2.57 14.97
N PRO A 324 5.43 2.32 14.65
CA PRO A 324 6.30 3.37 14.15
C PRO A 324 5.85 3.86 12.76
N GLY A 325 6.08 5.14 12.48
CA GLY A 325 5.75 5.72 11.18
C GLY A 325 5.92 7.23 11.14
N ILE A 326 5.53 7.83 10.02
CA ILE A 326 5.50 9.29 9.82
C ILE A 326 4.16 9.88 10.28
N TYR A 327 4.10 11.25 10.39
CA TYR A 327 2.84 11.94 10.59
C TYR A 327 2.65 13.05 9.53
N LEU A 328 1.72 13.95 9.72
CA LEU A 328 1.33 14.95 8.70
C LEU A 328 2.47 15.87 8.28
N ARG A 329 3.26 16.36 9.22
CA ARG A 329 4.42 17.22 8.94
C ARG A 329 5.41 16.54 7.98
N GLU A 330 5.72 15.28 8.23
CA GLU A 330 6.64 14.49 7.41
C GLU A 330 6.01 14.15 6.04
N ALA A 331 4.72 13.81 6.02
CA ALA A 331 3.99 13.54 4.78
C ALA A 331 3.98 14.78 3.87
N ARG A 332 3.70 15.95 4.41
CA ARG A 332 3.72 17.25 3.71
C ARG A 332 5.11 17.62 3.20
N TRP A 333 6.13 17.40 4.06
CA TRP A 333 7.51 17.63 3.67
C TRP A 333 7.93 16.71 2.51
N LEU A 334 7.49 15.45 2.50
CA LEU A 334 7.77 14.51 1.40
C LEU A 334 6.96 14.84 0.14
N ALA A 335 5.70 15.25 0.29
CA ALA A 335 4.81 15.55 -0.82
C ALA A 335 5.33 16.66 -1.74
N GLN A 336 6.13 17.62 -1.21
CA GLN A 336 6.76 18.66 -2.03
C GLN A 336 7.66 18.11 -3.13
N PHE A 337 8.26 16.90 -2.92
CA PHE A 337 9.12 16.24 -3.90
C PHE A 337 8.33 15.39 -4.90
N ARG A 338 7.03 15.26 -4.75
CA ARG A 338 6.13 14.50 -5.62
C ARG A 338 6.57 13.05 -5.87
N PRO A 339 6.88 12.27 -4.84
CA PRO A 339 7.16 10.84 -5.03
C PRO A 339 5.93 10.13 -5.59
N ALA A 340 6.14 9.06 -6.36
CA ALA A 340 5.04 8.24 -6.88
C ALA A 340 4.38 7.40 -5.78
N VAL A 341 5.22 6.86 -4.88
CA VAL A 341 4.80 6.06 -3.72
C VAL A 341 5.62 6.48 -2.51
N ILE A 342 4.99 6.55 -1.36
CA ILE A 342 5.64 6.54 -0.05
C ILE A 342 5.18 5.27 0.66
N GLY A 343 6.11 4.46 1.17
CA GLY A 343 5.77 3.19 1.81
C GLY A 343 6.69 2.82 2.96
N SER A 344 6.32 1.75 3.67
CA SER A 344 7.08 1.23 4.79
C SER A 344 6.92 -0.28 4.95
N ASP A 345 7.68 -0.84 5.88
CA ASP A 345 7.52 -2.21 6.37
C ASP A 345 6.45 -2.33 7.48
N THR A 346 5.66 -1.28 7.70
CA THR A 346 4.47 -1.27 8.57
C THR A 346 3.18 -1.35 7.75
N TRP A 347 2.06 -1.69 8.42
CA TRP A 347 0.77 -1.90 7.73
C TRP A 347 -0.11 -0.64 7.59
N ALA A 348 0.39 0.54 7.96
CA ALA A 348 -0.31 1.81 7.77
C ALA A 348 0.61 3.00 7.41
N LEU A 349 1.93 2.80 7.27
CA LEU A 349 2.89 3.89 7.04
C LEU A 349 2.91 4.95 8.16
N GLU A 350 1.75 5.39 8.63
CA GLU A 350 1.64 6.46 9.63
C GLU A 350 1.83 5.95 11.05
N VAL A 351 2.39 6.81 11.91
CA VAL A 351 2.61 6.49 13.32
C VAL A 351 1.28 6.32 14.06
N LEU A 352 1.16 5.26 14.84
CA LEU A 352 0.01 4.99 15.68
C LEU A 352 0.41 5.01 17.18
N GLY A 353 -0.55 5.36 18.05
CA GLY A 353 -0.31 5.37 19.50
C GLY A 353 0.66 6.46 20.00
N ASN A 354 1.01 7.42 19.15
CA ASN A 354 1.82 8.58 19.51
C ASN A 354 0.90 9.75 19.91
N PRO A 355 1.24 10.56 20.93
CA PRO A 355 0.43 11.71 21.31
C PRO A 355 0.12 12.69 20.17
N VAL A 356 0.97 12.77 19.17
CA VAL A 356 0.73 13.67 18.01
C VAL A 356 -0.49 13.28 17.19
N ASN A 357 -0.86 11.99 17.17
CA ASN A 357 -2.05 11.51 16.46
C ASN A 357 -3.24 11.20 17.39
N ASP A 358 -3.16 11.58 18.66
CA ASP A 358 -4.27 11.45 19.64
C ASP A 358 -5.19 12.69 19.58
N ASN A 359 -5.64 13.02 18.38
CA ASN A 359 -6.50 14.17 18.09
C ASN A 359 -7.88 13.77 17.53
N GLY A 360 -8.21 12.48 17.58
CA GLY A 360 -9.47 11.95 17.07
C GLY A 360 -9.52 11.74 15.55
N SER A 361 -8.47 12.08 14.82
CA SER A 361 -8.40 11.85 13.37
C SER A 361 -8.04 10.41 13.05
N ALA A 362 -8.69 9.83 12.04
CA ALA A 362 -8.39 8.51 11.53
C ALA A 362 -7.62 8.62 10.20
N PHE A 363 -6.41 8.06 10.15
CA PHE A 363 -5.56 7.99 8.95
C PHE A 363 -5.36 9.33 8.22
N PRO A 364 -4.96 10.41 8.93
CA PRO A 364 -4.79 11.72 8.30
C PRO A 364 -3.63 11.78 7.30
N VAL A 365 -2.60 10.94 7.45
CA VAL A 365 -1.50 10.84 6.48
C VAL A 365 -2.00 10.23 5.17
N HIS A 366 -2.89 9.22 5.22
CA HIS A 366 -3.54 8.70 4.02
C HIS A 366 -4.34 9.78 3.28
N GLN A 367 -5.12 10.58 4.00
CA GLN A 367 -5.86 11.70 3.41
C GLN A 367 -4.91 12.71 2.75
N GLU A 368 -3.82 13.07 3.43
CA GLU A 368 -2.82 14.01 2.89
C GLU A 368 -2.15 13.46 1.63
N LEU A 369 -1.73 12.20 1.63
CA LEU A 369 -0.98 11.61 0.51
C LEU A 369 -1.90 11.20 -0.64
N LEU A 370 -2.89 10.34 -0.38
CA LEU A 370 -3.75 9.78 -1.42
C LEU A 370 -4.67 10.84 -2.01
N MET A 371 -5.43 11.53 -1.13
CA MET A 371 -6.50 12.43 -1.56
C MET A 371 -5.95 13.77 -2.04
N ARG A 372 -5.14 14.46 -1.22
CA ARG A 372 -4.67 15.81 -1.54
C ARG A 372 -3.54 15.85 -2.55
N ASN A 373 -2.61 14.89 -2.49
CA ASN A 373 -1.40 14.93 -3.30
C ASN A 373 -1.36 13.89 -4.42
N GLY A 374 -2.28 12.91 -4.45
CA GLY A 374 -2.29 11.83 -5.44
C GLY A 374 -1.08 10.91 -5.34
N ILE A 375 -0.44 10.86 -4.15
CA ILE A 375 0.72 10.00 -3.85
C ILE A 375 0.21 8.70 -3.26
N ARG A 376 0.59 7.55 -3.84
CA ARG A 376 0.16 6.26 -3.34
C ARG A 376 0.92 5.83 -2.11
N ILE A 377 0.30 4.99 -1.29
CA ILE A 377 0.89 4.44 -0.08
C ILE A 377 1.25 2.98 -0.32
N GLY A 378 2.46 2.61 0.08
CA GLY A 378 2.92 1.23 0.11
C GLY A 378 2.99 0.73 1.55
N GLU A 379 2.43 -0.46 1.80
CA GLU A 379 2.36 -1.02 3.14
C GLU A 379 2.96 -2.42 3.21
N SER A 380 3.48 -2.77 4.37
CA SER A 380 4.04 -4.09 4.67
C SER A 380 5.10 -4.55 3.66
N TYR A 381 6.01 -3.67 3.26
CA TYR A 381 7.10 -4.02 2.35
C TYR A 381 8.23 -4.73 3.09
N VAL A 382 8.82 -5.76 2.49
CA VAL A 382 9.98 -6.47 3.02
C VAL A 382 11.26 -5.76 2.58
N LEU A 383 11.90 -5.05 3.50
CA LEU A 383 13.00 -4.15 3.19
C LEU A 383 14.36 -4.62 3.74
N ASP A 384 14.41 -5.74 4.46
CA ASP A 384 15.65 -6.23 5.07
C ASP A 384 16.71 -6.62 4.05
N GLY A 385 16.32 -7.31 2.97
CA GLY A 385 17.28 -7.73 1.94
C GLY A 385 18.08 -6.56 1.33
N PRO A 386 17.42 -5.51 0.83
CA PRO A 386 18.13 -4.30 0.39
C PRO A 386 18.95 -3.63 1.50
N ALA A 387 18.46 -3.56 2.74
CA ALA A 387 19.17 -2.96 3.87
C ALA A 387 20.44 -3.74 4.23
N ASP A 388 20.35 -5.06 4.35
CA ASP A 388 21.47 -5.95 4.65
C ASP A 388 22.58 -5.83 3.59
N ASP A 389 22.21 -5.66 2.31
CA ASP A 389 23.14 -5.46 1.20
C ASP A 389 23.56 -3.98 1.02
N ARG A 390 23.08 -3.07 1.88
CA ARG A 390 23.31 -1.61 1.80
C ARG A 390 22.92 -1.02 0.45
N VAL A 391 21.82 -1.50 -0.11
CA VAL A 391 21.23 -1.02 -1.37
C VAL A 391 20.16 0.03 -1.03
N TYR A 392 20.59 1.28 -0.92
CA TYR A 392 19.70 2.39 -0.54
C TYR A 392 19.10 3.12 -1.74
N GLU A 393 19.60 2.86 -2.95
CA GLU A 393 19.03 3.29 -4.23
C GLU A 393 18.97 2.10 -5.18
N PHE A 394 17.83 1.92 -5.84
CA PHE A 394 17.56 0.77 -6.71
C PHE A 394 16.54 1.12 -7.78
N VAL A 395 16.39 0.26 -8.78
CA VAL A 395 15.23 0.30 -9.68
C VAL A 395 14.07 -0.39 -8.98
N PHE A 396 13.01 0.35 -8.73
CA PHE A 396 11.74 -0.18 -8.22
C PHE A 396 10.81 -0.44 -9.39
N ALA A 397 10.16 -1.59 -9.42
CA ALA A 397 9.16 -1.91 -10.43
C ALA A 397 7.95 -2.60 -9.79
N VAL A 398 6.76 -2.19 -10.21
CA VAL A 398 5.50 -2.84 -9.85
C VAL A 398 4.51 -2.75 -10.99
N THR A 399 3.83 -3.85 -11.24
CA THR A 399 2.59 -3.89 -12.02
C THR A 399 1.47 -4.15 -11.02
N PRO A 400 0.64 -3.17 -10.73
CA PRO A 400 -0.48 -3.35 -9.81
C PRO A 400 -1.38 -4.49 -10.29
N GLN A 401 -2.02 -5.18 -9.36
CA GLN A 401 -3.02 -6.18 -9.71
C GLN A 401 -4.09 -5.53 -10.59
N PHE A 402 -4.26 -6.04 -11.79
CA PHE A 402 -5.15 -5.46 -12.81
C PHE A 402 -6.58 -5.93 -12.59
N SER A 403 -7.22 -5.36 -11.56
CA SER A 403 -8.61 -5.62 -11.21
C SER A 403 -9.43 -4.35 -11.36
N GLU A 404 -10.54 -4.44 -12.09
CA GLU A 404 -11.50 -3.34 -12.27
C GLU A 404 -12.10 -2.97 -10.91
N GLY A 405 -12.10 -1.68 -10.61
CA GLY A 405 -12.69 -1.12 -9.40
C GLY A 405 -11.99 -1.44 -8.09
N ALA A 406 -10.80 -2.06 -8.12
CA ALA A 406 -10.04 -2.31 -6.90
C ALA A 406 -9.39 -1.03 -6.37
N THR A 407 -9.42 -0.85 -5.05
CA THR A 407 -8.87 0.33 -4.36
C THR A 407 -7.47 0.11 -3.80
N ALA A 408 -6.94 -1.10 -3.91
CA ALA A 408 -5.55 -1.47 -3.61
C ALA A 408 -5.15 -2.69 -4.42
N GLY A 409 -3.85 -2.97 -4.46
CA GLY A 409 -3.33 -4.18 -5.09
C GLY A 409 -2.19 -4.77 -4.27
N ASN A 410 -2.23 -6.08 -4.02
CA ASN A 410 -1.21 -6.78 -3.23
C ASN A 410 -0.18 -7.53 -4.09
N THR A 411 0.11 -7.02 -5.27
CA THR A 411 1.23 -7.51 -6.09
C THR A 411 2.56 -7.08 -5.46
N PRO A 412 3.45 -8.02 -5.10
CA PRO A 412 4.75 -7.70 -4.55
C PRO A 412 5.59 -6.86 -5.52
N PRO A 413 6.14 -5.71 -5.08
CA PRO A 413 7.09 -4.98 -5.91
C PRO A 413 8.44 -5.70 -6.02
N LEU A 414 9.16 -5.38 -7.10
CA LEU A 414 10.52 -5.81 -7.37
C LEU A 414 11.49 -4.65 -7.14
N ALA A 415 12.61 -4.91 -6.45
CA ALA A 415 13.77 -4.03 -6.49
C ALA A 415 14.94 -4.70 -7.22
N LEU A 416 15.64 -3.92 -8.07
CA LEU A 416 16.91 -4.30 -8.70
C LEU A 416 17.99 -3.39 -8.14
N GLY A 417 18.97 -3.96 -7.45
CA GLY A 417 20.01 -3.19 -6.79
C GLY A 417 21.40 -3.83 -6.94
N GLN A 418 22.41 -3.05 -6.59
CA GLN A 418 23.81 -3.51 -6.62
C GLN A 418 24.35 -3.51 -5.19
N PRO A 419 24.52 -4.71 -4.57
CA PRO A 419 25.05 -4.82 -3.22
C PRO A 419 26.38 -4.07 -3.06
N ARG A 420 26.51 -3.31 -1.99
CA ARG A 420 27.80 -2.70 -1.60
C ARG A 420 28.57 -3.76 -0.81
N ARG A 421 29.74 -4.17 -1.33
CA ARG A 421 30.60 -5.12 -0.60
C ARG A 421 30.95 -4.55 0.78
N HIS A 422 30.96 -5.42 1.78
CA HIS A 422 31.45 -5.12 3.13
C HIS A 422 32.93 -4.82 3.11
#